data_c3b7ce2a7ffa5df755d812daecd6cd7b
#
_entry.id   c3b7ce2a7ffa5df755d812daecd6cd7b
#
_cell.length_a   1.000
_cell.length_b   1.000
_cell.length_c   1.000
_cell.angle_alpha   90.00
_cell.angle_beta   90.00
_cell.angle_gamma   90.00
#
_symmetry.space_group_name_H-M   'P 1'
#
loop_
_entity.id
_entity.type
_entity.pdbx_description
1 polymer ?
#
loop_
_entity_poly.entity_id
_entity_poly.type
_entity_poly.pdbx_seq_one_letter_code
_entity_poly.pdbx_strand_id
1 'polypeptide(L)' 'MSKISFKAFCIEFYAAHIGVSSPTVYQLFDESGLLLLIENDYDDLHGMSMEYLVGFFDDYLKGTEL' A
#
# COMPACT_ATOMS: atom_id res chain seq x y z
N MET A 1 -11.03 11.87 2.73
CA MET A 1 -10.16 10.92 3.43
C MET A 1 -8.79 11.56 3.62
N SER A 2 -8.21 11.47 4.81
CA SER A 2 -6.89 12.02 5.08
C SER A 2 -5.80 11.07 4.57
N LYS A 3 -4.57 11.59 4.45
CA LYS A 3 -3.42 10.75 4.07
C LYS A 3 -3.21 9.60 5.06
N ILE A 4 -3.38 9.87 6.36
CA ILE A 4 -3.22 8.84 7.38
C ILE A 4 -4.28 7.76 7.22
N SER A 5 -5.53 8.16 7.04
CA SER A 5 -6.64 7.21 6.84
C SER A 5 -6.44 6.40 5.57
N PHE A 6 -5.97 7.04 4.51
CA PHE A 6 -5.72 6.35 3.25
C PHE A 6 -4.62 5.31 3.38
N LYS A 7 -3.52 5.65 4.06
CA LYS A 7 -2.44 4.68 4.31
C LYS A 7 -2.94 3.49 5.09
N ALA A 8 -3.71 3.75 6.15
CA ALA A 8 -4.28 2.67 6.96
C ALA A 8 -5.19 1.77 6.13
N PHE A 9 -6.03 2.36 5.29
CA PHE A 9 -6.93 1.63 4.41
C PHE A 9 -6.14 0.74 3.44
N CYS A 10 -5.09 1.28 2.83
CA CYS A 10 -4.25 0.52 1.90
C CYS A 10 -3.61 -0.69 2.59
N ILE A 11 -3.11 -0.50 3.81
CA ILE A 11 -2.49 -1.57 4.57
C ILE A 11 -3.51 -2.67 4.88
N GLU A 12 -4.68 -2.29 5.40
CA GLU A 12 -5.71 -3.26 5.76
C GLU A 12 -6.20 -4.02 4.54
N PHE A 13 -6.43 -3.31 3.45
CA PHE A 13 -6.94 -3.93 2.24
C PHE A 13 -5.92 -4.89 1.64
N TYR A 14 -4.66 -4.47 1.59
CA TYR A 14 -3.60 -5.32 1.04
C TYR A 14 -3.34 -6.54 1.93
N ALA A 15 -3.42 -6.36 3.25
CA ALA A 15 -3.27 -7.47 4.19
C ALA A 15 -4.33 -8.54 3.94
N ALA A 16 -5.57 -8.13 3.73
CA ALA A 16 -6.64 -9.06 3.40
C ALA A 16 -6.39 -9.74 2.05
N HIS A 17 -5.84 -9.00 1.09
CA HIS A 17 -5.57 -9.53 -0.25
C HIS A 17 -4.54 -10.66 -0.24
N ILE A 18 -3.44 -10.47 0.49
CA ILE A 18 -2.36 -11.47 0.50
C ILE A 18 -2.45 -12.44 1.69
N GLY A 19 -3.43 -12.25 2.58
CA GLY A 19 -3.68 -13.19 3.67
C GLY A 19 -2.67 -13.13 4.81
N VAL A 20 -2.14 -11.94 5.12
CA VAL A 20 -1.23 -11.76 6.26
C VAL A 20 -1.77 -10.65 7.17
N SER A 21 -1.16 -10.50 8.34
CA SER A 21 -1.62 -9.51 9.32
C SER A 21 -1.27 -8.09 8.89
N SER A 22 -2.08 -7.11 9.35
CA SER A 22 -1.83 -5.71 9.06
C SER A 22 -0.48 -5.21 9.57
N PRO A 23 -0.04 -5.57 10.79
CA PRO A 23 1.29 -5.18 11.24
C PRO A 23 2.41 -5.68 10.33
N THR A 24 2.27 -6.89 9.79
CA THR A 24 3.25 -7.45 8.85
C THR A 24 3.29 -6.60 7.57
N VAL A 25 2.12 -6.24 7.04
CA VAL A 25 2.04 -5.41 5.84
C VAL A 25 2.60 -4.01 6.11
N TYR A 26 2.30 -3.43 7.27
CA TYR A 26 2.85 -2.13 7.63
C TYR A 26 4.38 -2.16 7.56
N GLN A 27 4.99 -3.18 8.17
CA GLN A 27 6.44 -3.30 8.17
C GLN A 27 6.98 -3.46 6.75
N LEU A 28 6.34 -4.28 5.93
CA LEU A 28 6.74 -4.49 4.55
C LEU A 28 6.67 -3.18 3.75
N PHE A 29 5.57 -2.44 3.88
CA PHE A 29 5.40 -1.17 3.19
C PHE A 29 6.41 -0.15 3.65
N ASP A 30 6.71 -0.12 4.96
CA ASP A 30 7.68 0.82 5.52
C ASP A 30 9.09 0.52 5.00
N GLU A 31 9.51 -0.73 5.08
CA GLU A 31 10.86 -1.13 4.69
C GLU A 31 11.10 -1.00 3.18
N SER A 32 10.06 -1.19 2.39
CA SER A 32 10.18 -1.11 0.92
C SER A 32 10.11 0.32 0.39
N GLY A 33 9.74 1.28 1.23
CA GLY A 33 9.52 2.66 0.80
C GLY A 33 8.12 2.92 0.27
N LEU A 34 7.24 1.92 0.25
CA LEU A 34 5.91 2.08 -0.30
C LEU A 34 5.03 3.02 0.54
N LEU A 35 5.20 3.02 1.87
CA LEU A 35 4.45 3.96 2.71
C LEU A 35 4.72 5.41 2.31
N LEU A 36 5.98 5.73 2.08
CA LEU A 36 6.36 7.09 1.69
C LEU A 36 5.81 7.43 0.31
N LEU A 37 5.83 6.47 -0.60
CA LEU A 37 5.27 6.66 -1.94
C LEU A 37 3.77 6.93 -1.87
N ILE A 38 3.04 6.16 -1.06
CA ILE A 38 1.59 6.35 -0.88
C ILE A 38 1.31 7.75 -0.35
N GLU A 39 2.11 8.22 0.59
CA GLU A 39 1.94 9.55 1.15
C GLU A 39 2.24 10.64 0.13
N ASN A 40 3.34 10.51 -0.61
CA ASN A 40 3.75 11.53 -1.59
C ASN A 40 2.81 11.58 -2.79
N ASP A 41 2.27 10.45 -3.20
CA ASP A 41 1.40 10.36 -4.37
C ASP A 41 -0.07 10.25 -3.99
N TYR A 42 -0.43 10.69 -2.80
CA TYR A 42 -1.79 10.58 -2.28
C TYR A 42 -2.82 11.17 -3.25
N ASP A 43 -2.54 12.35 -3.81
CA ASP A 43 -3.50 13.03 -4.68
C ASP A 43 -3.85 12.18 -5.90
N ASP A 44 -2.88 11.45 -6.43
CA ASP A 44 -3.11 10.57 -7.58
C ASP A 44 -3.72 9.24 -7.15
N LEU A 45 -3.20 8.65 -6.09
CA LEU A 45 -3.56 7.29 -5.71
C LEU A 45 -4.93 7.18 -5.05
N HIS A 46 -5.33 8.18 -4.26
CA HIS A 46 -6.59 8.07 -3.51
C HIS A 46 -7.84 8.04 -4.39
N GLY A 47 -7.70 8.45 -5.65
CA GLY A 47 -8.79 8.37 -6.62
C GLY A 47 -8.86 7.06 -7.39
N MET A 48 -7.90 6.16 -7.18
CA MET A 48 -7.86 4.87 -7.88
C MET A 48 -8.71 3.84 -7.18
N SER A 49 -9.16 2.82 -7.93
CA SER A 49 -9.89 1.71 -7.33
C SER A 49 -8.95 0.86 -6.47
N MET A 50 -9.51 0.16 -5.48
CA MET A 50 -8.71 -0.77 -4.67
C MET A 50 -8.13 -1.88 -5.51
N GLU A 51 -8.85 -2.34 -6.52
CA GLU A 51 -8.35 -3.36 -7.43
C GLU A 51 -7.08 -2.89 -8.14
N TYR A 52 -7.08 -1.65 -8.62
CA TYR A 52 -5.89 -1.06 -9.25
C TYR A 52 -4.74 -0.96 -8.24
N LEU A 53 -5.04 -0.45 -7.04
CA LEU A 53 -4.01 -0.23 -6.03
C LEU A 53 -3.35 -1.53 -5.58
N VAL A 54 -4.13 -2.59 -5.42
CA VAL A 54 -3.59 -3.90 -5.04
C VAL A 54 -2.60 -4.38 -6.11
N GLY A 55 -2.95 -4.27 -7.38
CA GLY A 55 -2.05 -4.61 -8.47
C GLY A 55 -0.79 -3.75 -8.49
N PHE A 56 -0.96 -2.45 -8.24
CA PHE A 56 0.17 -1.51 -8.18
C PHE A 56 1.12 -1.89 -7.02
N PHE A 57 0.57 -2.22 -5.86
CA PHE A 57 1.39 -2.62 -4.71
C PHE A 57 2.12 -3.94 -4.98
N ASP A 58 1.43 -4.91 -5.60
CA ASP A 58 2.07 -6.17 -5.98
C ASP A 58 3.29 -5.93 -6.89
N ASP A 59 3.11 -5.10 -7.90
CA ASP A 59 4.19 -4.80 -8.85
C ASP A 59 5.34 -4.06 -8.18
N TYR A 60 5.01 -3.10 -7.33
CA TYR A 60 6.02 -2.34 -6.60
C TYR A 60 6.87 -3.25 -5.72
N LEU A 61 6.20 -4.12 -4.96
CA LEU A 61 6.92 -5.00 -4.02
C LEU A 61 7.75 -6.03 -4.75
N LYS A 62 7.32 -6.53 -5.90
CA LYS A 62 8.14 -7.42 -6.71
C LYS A 62 9.40 -6.72 -7.19
N GLY A 63 9.28 -5.47 -7.60
CA GLY A 63 10.43 -4.69 -8.06
C GLY A 63 11.48 -4.48 -6.97
N THR A 64 11.05 -4.38 -5.70
CA THR A 64 11.97 -4.15 -4.59
C THR A 64 12.66 -5.41 -4.10
N GLU A 65 12.22 -6.58 -4.54
CA GLU A 65 12.85 -7.86 -4.19
C GLU A 65 14.10 -8.13 -5.01
N LEU A 66 14.31 -7.37 -6.05
CA LEU A 66 15.48 -7.52 -6.90
C LEU A 66 16.66 -6.75 -6.32
#